data_f8a8c93c557e8ff35266e1a775b5afbe
#
_entry.id   f8a8c93c557e8ff35266e1a775b5afbe
#
_cell.length_a   1.000
_cell.length_b   1.000
_cell.length_c   1.000
_cell.angle_alpha   90.00
_cell.angle_beta   90.00
_cell.angle_gamma   90.00
#
_symmetry.space_group_name_H-M   'P 1'
#
loop_
_entity.id
_entity.type
_entity.pdbx_description
1 polymer ?
#
loop_
_entity_poly.entity_id
_entity_poly.type
_entity_poly.pdbx_seq_one_letter_code
_entity_poly.pdbx_strand_id
1 'polypeptide(L)'
;PGFTDWAMDVFPALLEGDVPFYSHEIDAYWDDIGNVDELRQSNFDALRGAVEVEPGAPEVSEGVRAAVPLDGVEVEAPALIGAEVELGEGVRIQGPAILGDGCRVGRGAWIRDSILLAGAELPAGTFLVGGIAGRLPESSES
;
A
#
# COMPACT_ATOMS: atom_id res chain seq x y z
N PRO A 1 -26.07 -15.47 -20.19
CA PRO A 1 -25.63 -14.13 -20.55
C PRO A 1 -24.10 -14.15 -20.61
N GLY A 2 -23.52 -13.80 -21.78
CA GLY A 2 -22.10 -13.73 -21.96
C GLY A 2 -21.50 -12.51 -21.21
N PHE A 3 -20.21 -12.56 -20.92
CA PHE A 3 -19.45 -11.41 -20.45
C PHE A 3 -19.44 -10.36 -21.58
N THR A 4 -19.66 -9.09 -21.25
CA THR A 4 -19.60 -7.96 -22.17
C THR A 4 -18.58 -6.97 -21.63
N ASP A 5 -17.58 -6.65 -22.44
CA ASP A 5 -16.49 -5.72 -22.10
C ASP A 5 -16.76 -4.34 -22.70
N TRP A 6 -16.49 -3.29 -21.92
CA TRP A 6 -16.70 -1.92 -22.38
C TRP A 6 -15.80 -1.54 -23.55
N ALA A 7 -14.52 -1.87 -23.48
CA ALA A 7 -13.54 -1.48 -24.49
C ALA A 7 -13.62 -2.32 -25.77
N MET A 8 -13.93 -3.63 -25.62
CA MET A 8 -13.89 -4.58 -26.72
C MET A 8 -15.26 -4.74 -27.42
N ASP A 9 -16.36 -4.53 -26.71
CA ASP A 9 -17.70 -4.79 -27.24
C ASP A 9 -18.54 -3.51 -27.32
N VAL A 10 -18.61 -2.72 -26.23
CA VAL A 10 -19.58 -1.61 -26.14
C VAL A 10 -19.11 -0.40 -26.95
N PHE A 11 -17.89 0.09 -26.73
CA PHE A 11 -17.40 1.26 -27.44
C PHE A 11 -17.30 1.05 -28.96
N PRO A 12 -16.81 -0.08 -29.47
CA PRO A 12 -16.86 -0.36 -30.91
C PRO A 12 -18.28 -0.36 -31.48
N ALA A 13 -19.24 -0.99 -30.77
CA ALA A 13 -20.64 -1.01 -31.22
C ALA A 13 -21.28 0.40 -31.24
N LEU A 14 -20.95 1.27 -30.29
CA LEU A 14 -21.40 2.67 -30.29
C LEU A 14 -20.83 3.44 -31.50
N LEU A 15 -19.55 3.22 -31.81
CA LEU A 15 -18.90 3.84 -32.96
C LEU A 15 -19.50 3.35 -34.29
N GLU A 16 -19.72 2.05 -34.44
CA GLU A 16 -20.35 1.45 -35.62
C GLU A 16 -21.80 1.91 -35.80
N GLY A 17 -22.51 2.11 -34.68
CA GLY A 17 -23.89 2.59 -34.67
C GLY A 17 -24.03 4.10 -34.81
N ASP A 18 -22.93 4.85 -35.00
CA ASP A 18 -22.91 6.30 -35.07
C ASP A 18 -23.64 6.98 -33.87
N VAL A 19 -23.57 6.32 -32.70
CA VAL A 19 -24.14 6.81 -31.46
C VAL A 19 -23.19 7.84 -30.85
N PRO A 20 -23.61 9.10 -30.64
CA PRO A 20 -22.72 10.10 -30.07
C PRO A 20 -22.37 9.77 -28.63
N PHE A 21 -21.07 9.68 -28.34
CA PHE A 21 -20.55 9.66 -26.98
C PHE A 21 -19.31 10.54 -26.88
N TYR A 22 -19.04 11.02 -25.67
CA TYR A 22 -18.03 12.05 -25.45
C TYR A 22 -17.03 11.57 -24.40
N SER A 23 -15.78 11.98 -24.54
CA SER A 23 -14.77 11.82 -23.51
C SER A 23 -14.68 13.08 -22.64
N HIS A 24 -14.32 12.89 -21.38
CA HIS A 24 -13.95 13.95 -20.46
C HIS A 24 -12.55 13.67 -19.93
N GLU A 25 -11.68 14.67 -20.02
CA GLU A 25 -10.34 14.59 -19.44
C GLU A 25 -10.44 14.84 -17.94
N ILE A 26 -9.82 13.96 -17.16
CA ILE A 26 -9.76 14.07 -15.71
C ILE A 26 -8.39 14.66 -15.36
N ASP A 27 -8.36 15.86 -14.80
CA ASP A 27 -7.18 16.51 -14.27
C ASP A 27 -7.03 16.18 -12.76
N ALA A 28 -6.82 14.91 -12.48
CA ALA A 28 -6.66 14.37 -11.12
C ALA A 28 -5.79 13.11 -11.15
N TYR A 29 -5.25 12.74 -10.00
CA TYR A 29 -4.55 11.46 -9.87
C TYR A 29 -5.51 10.32 -10.23
N TRP A 30 -5.08 9.45 -11.12
CA TRP A 30 -5.77 8.23 -11.48
C TRP A 30 -4.75 7.10 -11.68
N ASP A 31 -5.04 5.93 -11.16
CA ASP A 31 -4.22 4.74 -11.30
C ASP A 31 -5.10 3.51 -11.39
N ASP A 32 -4.75 2.57 -12.28
CA ASP A 32 -5.44 1.29 -12.44
C ASP A 32 -4.58 0.19 -11.79
N ILE A 33 -4.99 -0.25 -10.60
CA ILE A 33 -4.24 -1.24 -9.83
C ILE A 33 -4.53 -2.65 -10.35
N GLY A 34 -3.76 -3.08 -11.35
CA GLY A 34 -3.89 -4.40 -11.97
C GLY A 34 -2.88 -5.45 -11.46
N ASN A 35 -1.86 -5.03 -10.71
CA ASN A 35 -0.83 -5.93 -10.19
C ASN A 35 -0.24 -5.44 -8.85
N VAL A 36 0.61 -6.27 -8.23
CA VAL A 36 1.20 -6.00 -6.91
C VAL A 36 2.15 -4.81 -6.92
N ASP A 37 2.88 -4.58 -8.00
CA ASP A 37 3.81 -3.45 -8.11
C ASP A 37 3.04 -2.12 -8.24
N GLU A 38 1.96 -2.10 -9.00
CA GLU A 38 1.06 -0.95 -9.09
C GLU A 38 0.38 -0.67 -7.74
N LEU A 39 -0.10 -1.72 -7.04
CA LEU A 39 -0.64 -1.56 -5.69
C LEU A 39 0.38 -0.89 -4.75
N ARG A 40 1.63 -1.34 -4.78
CA ARG A 40 2.70 -0.77 -3.95
C ARG A 40 2.99 0.67 -4.34
N GLN A 41 3.10 0.95 -5.64
CA GLN A 41 3.39 2.30 -6.13
C GLN A 41 2.28 3.29 -5.77
N SER A 42 1.00 2.94 -5.99
CA SER A 42 -0.15 3.80 -5.66
C SER A 42 -0.21 4.13 -4.17
N ASN A 43 0.10 3.16 -3.30
CA ASN A 43 0.20 3.41 -1.86
C ASN A 43 1.35 4.36 -1.52
N PHE A 44 2.49 4.25 -2.19
CA PHE A 44 3.61 5.17 -1.97
C PHE A 44 3.34 6.57 -2.54
N ASP A 45 2.59 6.68 -3.60
CA ASP A 45 2.16 7.97 -4.15
C ASP A 45 1.20 8.68 -3.20
N ALA A 46 0.28 7.93 -2.58
CA ALA A 46 -0.56 8.44 -1.51
C ALA A 46 0.27 8.88 -0.28
N LEU A 47 1.26 8.08 0.13
CA LEU A 47 2.16 8.40 1.24
C LEU A 47 3.00 9.66 0.98
N ARG A 48 3.35 9.94 -0.29
CA ARG A 48 4.06 11.15 -0.72
C ARG A 48 3.17 12.35 -0.94
N GLY A 49 1.86 12.18 -0.82
CA GLY A 49 0.88 13.26 -0.99
C GLY A 49 0.43 13.52 -2.43
N ALA A 50 0.71 12.61 -3.37
CA ALA A 50 0.17 12.70 -4.73
C ALA A 50 -1.35 12.45 -4.78
N VAL A 51 -1.89 11.84 -3.74
CA VAL A 51 -3.32 11.59 -3.54
C VAL A 51 -3.76 12.26 -2.24
N GLU A 52 -4.86 12.97 -2.27
CA GLU A 52 -5.44 13.61 -1.09
C GLU A 52 -6.20 12.56 -0.27
N VAL A 53 -5.53 11.98 0.73
CA VAL A 53 -6.07 10.99 1.65
C VAL A 53 -5.76 11.37 3.08
N GLU A 54 -6.64 10.99 4.01
CA GLU A 54 -6.40 11.11 5.45
C GLU A 54 -5.48 9.96 5.91
N PRO A 55 -4.22 10.21 6.25
CA PRO A 55 -3.35 9.18 6.78
C PRO A 55 -3.84 8.75 8.17
N GLY A 56 -3.93 7.45 8.41
CA GLY A 56 -4.47 6.88 9.66
C GLY A 56 -3.62 7.09 10.92
N ALA A 57 -2.54 7.88 10.86
CA ALA A 57 -1.65 8.12 11.99
C ALA A 57 -1.12 9.56 12.02
N PRO A 58 -0.85 10.12 13.22
CA PRO A 58 -0.26 11.44 13.37
C PRO A 58 1.16 11.48 12.83
N GLU A 59 1.58 12.65 12.37
CA GLU A 59 2.97 12.90 12.01
C GLU A 59 3.81 13.09 13.28
N VAL A 60 4.86 12.28 13.41
CA VAL A 60 5.76 12.29 14.58
C VAL A 60 7.12 12.93 14.27
N SER A 61 7.51 12.93 13.00
CA SER A 61 8.63 13.69 12.46
C SER A 61 8.39 13.94 10.97
N GLU A 62 9.20 14.78 10.32
CA GLU A 62 9.03 15.14 8.91
C GLU A 62 8.92 13.90 8.02
N GLY A 63 7.76 13.72 7.41
CA GLY A 63 7.44 12.61 6.52
C GLY A 63 7.30 11.23 7.20
N VAL A 64 7.31 11.17 8.54
CA VAL A 64 7.07 9.94 9.30
C VAL A 64 5.79 10.07 10.12
N ARG A 65 4.85 9.16 9.87
CA ARG A 65 3.59 9.05 10.61
C ARG A 65 3.56 7.75 11.38
N ALA A 66 3.22 7.81 12.66
CA ALA A 66 3.15 6.63 13.52
C ALA A 66 2.05 6.75 14.57
N ALA A 67 1.28 5.68 14.73
CA ALA A 67 0.28 5.55 15.78
C ALA A 67 0.84 4.84 17.05
N VAL A 68 2.11 4.44 17.02
CA VAL A 68 2.82 3.76 18.12
C VAL A 68 4.15 4.45 18.42
N PRO A 69 4.71 4.31 19.63
CA PRO A 69 6.07 4.78 19.95
C PRO A 69 7.13 4.12 19.07
N LEU A 70 8.20 4.88 18.74
CA LEU A 70 9.31 4.41 17.87
C LEU A 70 10.63 4.27 18.64
N ASP A 71 10.56 4.02 19.95
CA ASP A 71 11.74 3.88 20.79
C ASP A 71 12.62 2.69 20.37
N GLY A 72 13.89 2.94 20.11
CA GLY A 72 14.83 1.90 19.69
C GLY A 72 14.67 1.42 18.24
N VAL A 73 13.94 2.16 17.42
CA VAL A 73 13.69 1.87 16.01
C VAL A 73 14.24 3.01 15.14
N GLU A 74 14.93 2.66 14.06
CA GLU A 74 15.40 3.63 13.07
C GLU A 74 14.35 3.74 11.96
N VAL A 75 13.80 4.95 11.74
CA VAL A 75 12.80 5.18 10.70
C VAL A 75 13.24 6.33 9.80
N GLU A 76 13.30 6.06 8.50
CA GLU A 76 13.56 7.05 7.45
C GLU A 76 12.28 7.32 6.65
N ALA A 77 12.01 8.59 6.40
CA ALA A 77 10.84 9.05 5.63
C ALA A 77 10.91 8.64 4.13
N PRO A 78 9.77 8.57 3.44
CA PRO A 78 8.42 8.65 3.97
C PRO A 78 7.99 7.31 4.60
N ALA A 79 7.35 7.35 5.75
CA ALA A 79 6.88 6.13 6.43
C ALA A 79 5.52 6.33 7.10
N LEU A 80 4.68 5.30 7.06
CA LEU A 80 3.42 5.21 7.80
C LEU A 80 3.41 3.94 8.63
N ILE A 81 3.21 4.09 9.95
CA ILE A 81 3.14 2.99 10.90
C ILE A 81 1.79 3.07 11.61
N GLY A 82 0.97 2.06 11.38
CA GLY A 82 -0.40 1.95 11.86
C GLY A 82 -0.52 1.72 13.37
N ALA A 83 -1.76 1.55 13.81
CA ALA A 83 -2.08 1.27 15.20
C ALA A 83 -1.69 -0.16 15.61
N GLU A 84 -1.42 -0.37 16.88
CA GLU A 84 -1.14 -1.70 17.47
C GLU A 84 0.04 -2.44 16.79
N VAL A 85 0.94 -1.71 16.11
CA VAL A 85 2.14 -2.29 15.53
C VAL A 85 3.17 -2.55 16.62
N GLU A 86 3.70 -3.77 16.65
CA GLU A 86 4.76 -4.19 17.56
C GLU A 86 6.10 -4.21 16.81
N LEU A 87 7.05 -3.37 17.24
CA LEU A 87 8.39 -3.27 16.66
C LEU A 87 9.43 -3.80 17.61
N GLY A 88 10.19 -4.81 17.18
CA GLY A 88 11.31 -5.35 17.93
C GLY A 88 12.50 -4.36 18.00
N GLU A 89 13.37 -4.55 18.99
CA GLU A 89 14.58 -3.75 19.16
C GLU A 89 15.49 -3.81 17.91
N GLY A 90 16.00 -2.68 17.48
CA GLY A 90 16.94 -2.58 16.34
C GLY A 90 16.27 -2.79 14.97
N VAL A 91 14.96 -2.69 14.88
CA VAL A 91 14.25 -2.64 13.60
C VAL A 91 14.65 -1.39 12.84
N ARG A 92 14.84 -1.53 11.52
CA ARG A 92 15.11 -0.44 10.61
C ARG A 92 14.06 -0.36 9.54
N ILE A 93 13.48 0.80 9.37
CA ILE A 93 12.46 1.09 8.36
C ILE A 93 12.99 2.21 7.47
N GLN A 94 13.22 1.90 6.20
CA GLN A 94 13.68 2.87 5.20
C GLN A 94 12.56 3.11 4.18
N GLY A 95 12.12 4.34 4.10
CA GLY A 95 11.01 4.73 3.23
C GLY A 95 11.31 4.63 1.72
N PRO A 96 10.27 4.58 0.91
CA PRO A 96 8.86 4.57 1.32
C PRO A 96 8.47 3.24 1.99
N ALA A 97 7.79 3.31 3.13
CA ALA A 97 7.36 2.12 3.86
C ALA A 97 6.00 2.31 4.53
N ILE A 98 5.16 1.29 4.47
CA ILE A 98 3.86 1.28 5.14
C ILE A 98 3.73 0.01 5.97
N LEU A 99 3.43 0.15 7.25
CA LEU A 99 3.08 -0.92 8.16
C LEU A 99 1.62 -0.75 8.58
N GLY A 100 0.77 -1.65 8.13
CA GLY A 100 -0.64 -1.68 8.49
C GLY A 100 -0.85 -2.02 9.97
N ASP A 101 -2.07 -1.80 10.45
CA ASP A 101 -2.43 -2.01 11.85
C ASP A 101 -2.14 -3.44 12.32
N GLY A 102 -1.71 -3.59 13.56
CA GLY A 102 -1.48 -4.88 14.20
C GLY A 102 -0.31 -5.70 13.63
N CYS A 103 0.56 -5.10 12.83
CA CYS A 103 1.76 -5.79 12.34
C CYS A 103 2.73 -6.11 13.48
N ARG A 104 3.43 -7.25 13.37
CA ARG A 104 4.50 -7.66 14.28
C ARG A 104 5.81 -7.78 13.54
N VAL A 105 6.78 -6.97 13.91
CA VAL A 105 8.10 -6.94 13.28
C VAL A 105 9.15 -7.40 14.28
N GLY A 106 9.79 -8.53 13.99
CA GLY A 106 10.80 -9.13 14.84
C GLY A 106 12.08 -8.30 14.94
N ARG A 107 12.82 -8.49 16.04
CA ARG A 107 14.06 -7.77 16.36
C ARG A 107 15.07 -7.78 15.20
N GLY A 108 15.66 -6.63 14.90
CA GLY A 108 16.69 -6.48 13.87
C GLY A 108 16.21 -6.70 12.43
N ALA A 109 14.91 -6.72 12.20
CA ALA A 109 14.38 -6.76 10.84
C ALA A 109 14.65 -5.43 10.11
N TRP A 110 14.83 -5.53 8.80
CA TRP A 110 15.03 -4.39 7.92
C TRP A 110 13.98 -4.36 6.82
N ILE A 111 13.25 -3.24 6.75
CA ILE A 111 12.15 -3.02 5.81
C ILE A 111 12.53 -1.82 4.93
N ARG A 112 12.47 -2.00 3.60
CA ARG A 112 12.72 -0.93 2.63
C ARG A 112 11.83 -1.05 1.41
N ASP A 113 11.31 0.07 0.92
CA ASP A 113 10.44 0.11 -0.29
C ASP A 113 9.31 -0.93 -0.22
N SER A 114 8.67 -1.08 0.95
CA SER A 114 7.83 -2.25 1.21
C SER A 114 6.57 -1.90 2.00
N ILE A 115 5.56 -2.75 1.87
CA ILE A 115 4.30 -2.66 2.58
C ILE A 115 4.09 -3.93 3.40
N LEU A 116 3.80 -3.78 4.68
CA LEU A 116 3.20 -4.82 5.51
C LEU A 116 1.70 -4.56 5.60
N LEU A 117 0.90 -5.48 5.11
CA LEU A 117 -0.56 -5.44 5.26
C LEU A 117 -0.95 -5.65 6.72
N ALA A 118 -2.13 -5.20 7.11
CA ALA A 118 -2.61 -5.32 8.48
C ALA A 118 -2.47 -6.74 9.04
N GLY A 119 -1.94 -6.86 10.26
CA GLY A 119 -1.71 -8.12 10.93
C GLY A 119 -0.57 -8.97 10.37
N ALA A 120 0.24 -8.45 9.45
CA ALA A 120 1.40 -9.17 8.93
C ALA A 120 2.46 -9.39 10.00
N GLU A 121 3.13 -10.53 9.94
CA GLU A 121 4.21 -10.87 10.85
C GLU A 121 5.53 -11.02 10.07
N LEU A 122 6.56 -10.31 10.52
CA LEU A 122 7.90 -10.38 9.95
C LEU A 122 8.87 -10.94 10.99
N PRO A 123 9.46 -12.12 10.78
CA PRO A 123 10.39 -12.73 11.71
C PRO A 123 11.63 -11.87 12.01
N ALA A 124 12.26 -12.13 13.16
CA ALA A 124 13.49 -11.43 13.54
C ALA A 124 14.60 -11.60 12.48
N GLY A 125 15.34 -10.54 12.22
CA GLY A 125 16.43 -10.51 11.25
C GLY A 125 16.02 -10.62 9.78
N THR A 126 14.73 -10.52 9.48
CA THR A 126 14.25 -10.58 8.10
C THR A 126 14.58 -9.29 7.33
N PHE A 127 14.94 -9.45 6.07
CA PHE A 127 15.10 -8.37 5.11
C PHE A 127 13.92 -8.37 4.15
N LEU A 128 13.08 -7.35 4.20
CA LEU A 128 11.98 -7.14 3.26
C LEU A 128 12.29 -5.90 2.42
N VAL A 129 12.56 -6.09 1.15
CA VAL A 129 12.94 -5.02 0.22
C VAL A 129 12.10 -5.13 -1.05
N GLY A 130 11.42 -4.04 -1.39
CA GLY A 130 10.63 -3.94 -2.61
C GLY A 130 9.41 -4.86 -2.65
N GLY A 131 8.85 -5.26 -1.51
CA GLY A 131 7.81 -6.27 -1.44
C GLY A 131 6.55 -5.84 -0.69
N ILE A 132 5.54 -6.71 -0.76
CA ILE A 132 4.35 -6.63 0.08
C ILE A 132 4.29 -7.92 0.90
N ALA A 133 4.22 -7.81 2.22
CA ALA A 133 4.00 -8.93 3.12
C ALA A 133 2.59 -8.86 3.72
N GLY A 134 1.90 -9.99 3.79
CA GLY A 134 0.59 -10.12 4.36
C GLY A 134 0.44 -11.40 5.17
N ARG A 135 -0.62 -11.49 5.96
CA ARG A 135 -0.99 -12.73 6.61
C ARG A 135 -1.67 -13.63 5.58
N LEU A 136 -1.21 -14.86 5.45
CA LEU A 136 -1.94 -15.84 4.65
C LEU A 136 -3.31 -16.07 5.31
N PRO A 137 -4.40 -16.17 4.52
CA PRO A 137 -5.69 -16.58 5.08
C PRO A 137 -5.50 -17.95 5.73
N GLU A 138 -6.06 -18.12 6.93
CA GLU A 138 -6.13 -19.44 7.55
C GLU A 138 -6.87 -20.35 6.57
N SER A 139 -6.24 -21.44 6.16
CA SER A 139 -6.90 -22.45 5.35
C SER A 139 -8.12 -22.93 6.16
N SER A 140 -9.33 -22.59 5.70
CA SER A 140 -10.53 -23.20 6.24
C SER A 140 -10.49 -24.68 5.85
N GLU A 141 -9.99 -25.51 6.77
CA GLU A 141 -10.20 -26.95 6.69
C GLU A 141 -11.71 -27.19 6.83
N SER A 142 -12.30 -27.59 5.74
CA SER A 142 -13.67 -28.10 5.68
C SER A 142 -13.67 -29.57 5.90
#